data_c50400eeafa481df515b21740aea83fd
#
_entry.id   c50400eeafa481df515b21740aea83fd
#
_cell.length_a   1.000
_cell.length_b   1.000
_cell.length_c   1.000
_cell.angle_alpha   90.00
_cell.angle_beta   90.00
_cell.angle_gamma   90.00
#
_symmetry.space_group_name_H-M   'P 1'
#
loop_
_entity.id
_entity.type
_entity.pdbx_description
1 polymer ?
#
loop_
_entity_poly.entity_id
_entity_poly.type
_entity_poly.pdbx_seq_one_letter_code
_entity_poly.pdbx_strand_id
1 'polypeptide(L)'
;VKEPVSEERIDLPRDFKPLGLEKDLLGVIFNRCSSRVYTDEPMTLLELSFLLWATQGIKSIRGRKYATIRTVPCGGARHPFETYLIVRKVEGLKPGKYHYLPMLNQLEFLGEIEDIDNVVNESMCGQKWAVKSSVLFYWSYVAYRNEWRYGYFNHRVSLIDMGHVGEALYLA
;
A
#
# COMPACT_ATOMS: atom_id res chain seq x y z
N VAL A 1 -12.89 3.70 -7.97
CA VAL A 1 -11.44 3.58 -8.14
C VAL A 1 -10.96 4.85 -8.84
N LYS A 2 -9.82 5.38 -8.44
CA LYS A 2 -9.25 6.56 -9.08
C LYS A 2 -8.69 6.17 -10.45
N GLU A 3 -8.93 6.99 -11.46
CA GLU A 3 -8.38 6.80 -12.79
C GLU A 3 -6.89 7.19 -12.81
N PRO A 4 -6.08 6.53 -13.66
CA PRO A 4 -4.67 6.89 -13.84
C PRO A 4 -4.51 8.33 -14.31
N VAL A 5 -3.46 9.00 -13.85
CA VAL A 5 -3.11 10.36 -14.27
C VAL A 5 -1.77 10.41 -15.01
N SER A 6 -0.97 9.34 -14.95
CA SER A 6 0.32 9.22 -15.63
C SER A 6 0.28 8.14 -16.71
N GLU A 7 1.01 8.38 -17.81
CA GLU A 7 1.26 7.37 -18.84
C GLU A 7 2.42 6.44 -18.47
N GLU A 8 3.35 6.89 -17.61
CA GLU A 8 4.46 6.07 -17.13
C GLU A 8 3.94 5.10 -16.05
N ARG A 9 3.65 3.87 -16.49
CA ARG A 9 3.07 2.82 -15.65
C ARG A 9 3.92 1.56 -15.68
N ILE A 10 3.98 0.90 -14.54
CA ILE A 10 4.76 -0.31 -14.31
C ILE A 10 3.80 -1.43 -13.90
N ASP A 11 3.81 -2.54 -14.66
CA ASP A 11 3.08 -3.75 -14.31
C ASP A 11 3.69 -4.42 -13.08
N LEU A 12 2.85 -4.84 -12.16
CA LEU A 12 3.28 -5.52 -10.94
C LEU A 12 3.12 -7.04 -11.08
N PRO A 13 4.16 -7.83 -10.76
CA PRO A 13 4.06 -9.29 -10.80
C PRO A 13 3.07 -9.81 -9.77
N ARG A 14 2.41 -10.95 -10.07
CA ARG A 14 1.42 -11.59 -9.17
C ARG A 14 1.75 -13.05 -8.80
N ASP A 15 2.79 -13.62 -9.34
CA ASP A 15 3.27 -14.92 -8.87
C ASP A 15 4.21 -14.72 -7.69
N PHE A 16 3.68 -14.88 -6.49
CA PHE A 16 4.43 -14.68 -5.24
C PHE A 16 5.12 -15.96 -4.74
N LYS A 17 5.02 -17.08 -5.45
CA LYS A 17 5.67 -18.34 -5.06
C LYS A 17 7.19 -18.22 -4.85
N PRO A 18 7.92 -17.43 -5.70
CA PRO A 18 9.36 -17.27 -5.54
C PRO A 18 9.78 -16.61 -4.21
N LEU A 19 8.89 -15.88 -3.54
CA LEU A 19 9.19 -15.23 -2.26
C LEU A 19 9.34 -16.24 -1.10
N GLY A 20 8.88 -17.49 -1.25
CA GLY A 20 8.98 -18.49 -0.19
C GLY A 20 8.27 -18.11 1.11
N LEU A 21 7.15 -17.39 1.00
CA LEU A 21 6.46 -16.80 2.15
C LEU A 21 6.07 -17.84 3.19
N GLU A 22 6.16 -17.45 4.47
CA GLU A 22 5.65 -18.22 5.59
C GLU A 22 4.15 -18.46 5.43
N LYS A 23 3.72 -19.71 5.65
CA LYS A 23 2.30 -20.11 5.50
C LYS A 23 1.64 -20.44 6.81
N ASP A 24 2.43 -20.55 7.89
CA ASP A 24 1.90 -20.77 9.23
C ASP A 24 1.44 -19.44 9.84
N LEU A 25 0.14 -19.25 9.92
CA LEU A 25 -0.47 -18.04 10.50
C LEU A 25 -0.02 -17.82 11.95
N LEU A 26 0.13 -18.88 12.74
CA LEU A 26 0.58 -18.75 14.12
C LEU A 26 2.01 -18.22 14.18
N GLY A 27 2.90 -18.74 13.33
CA GLY A 27 4.28 -18.26 13.20
C GLY A 27 4.34 -16.79 12.79
N VAL A 28 3.55 -16.38 11.78
CA VAL A 28 3.47 -14.99 11.32
C VAL A 28 3.04 -14.06 12.46
N ILE A 29 1.97 -14.40 13.19
CA ILE A 29 1.48 -13.59 14.30
C ILE A 29 2.50 -13.53 15.44
N PHE A 30 3.15 -14.64 15.77
CA PHE A 30 4.14 -14.71 16.83
C PHE A 30 5.40 -13.90 16.54
N ASN A 31 5.85 -13.91 15.28
CA ASN A 31 7.07 -13.22 14.86
C ASN A 31 6.86 -11.74 14.52
N ARG A 32 5.60 -11.30 14.33
CA ARG A 32 5.31 -9.91 14.02
C ARG A 32 5.91 -8.97 15.07
N CYS A 33 6.76 -8.06 14.65
CA CYS A 33 7.32 -7.00 15.49
C CYS A 33 7.47 -5.69 14.70
N SER A 34 7.59 -4.58 15.41
CA SER A 34 7.86 -3.26 14.79
C SER A 34 9.37 -3.10 14.57
N SER A 35 9.87 -3.59 13.44
CA SER A 35 11.28 -3.39 13.06
C SER A 35 11.50 -1.98 12.53
N ARG A 36 12.62 -1.37 12.92
CA ARG A 36 13.09 -0.05 12.46
C ARG A 36 14.55 -0.09 11.99
N VAL A 37 15.03 -1.30 11.75
CA VAL A 37 16.38 -1.55 11.22
C VAL A 37 16.22 -2.07 9.80
N TYR A 38 16.83 -1.38 8.86
CA TYR A 38 16.78 -1.70 7.45
C TYR A 38 18.17 -2.06 6.94
N THR A 39 18.22 -2.97 5.98
CA THR A 39 19.45 -3.30 5.24
C THR A 39 19.71 -2.27 4.15
N ASP A 40 20.91 -2.30 3.59
CA ASP A 40 21.24 -1.47 2.42
C ASP A 40 20.82 -2.12 1.09
N GLU A 41 20.29 -3.33 1.12
CA GLU A 41 19.82 -4.04 -0.06
C GLU A 41 18.53 -3.39 -0.59
N PRO A 42 18.39 -3.27 -1.92
CA PRO A 42 17.14 -2.80 -2.51
C PRO A 42 16.04 -3.85 -2.33
N MET A 43 14.82 -3.38 -2.12
CA MET A 43 13.63 -4.23 -2.19
C MET A 43 13.39 -4.66 -3.65
N THR A 44 13.04 -5.91 -3.88
CA THR A 44 12.65 -6.36 -5.22
C THR A 44 11.26 -5.85 -5.61
N LEU A 45 11.01 -5.73 -6.90
CA LEU A 45 9.67 -5.36 -7.40
C LEU A 45 8.60 -6.41 -7.00
N LEU A 46 8.98 -7.68 -6.85
CA LEU A 46 8.08 -8.75 -6.44
C LEU A 46 7.65 -8.61 -4.98
N GLU A 47 8.57 -8.28 -4.07
CA GLU A 47 8.27 -7.98 -2.66
C GLU A 47 7.34 -6.77 -2.55
N LEU A 48 7.65 -5.67 -3.24
CA LEU A 48 6.77 -4.50 -3.26
C LEU A 48 5.38 -4.84 -3.78
N SER A 49 5.30 -5.61 -4.86
CA SER A 49 4.03 -6.07 -5.42
C SER A 49 3.22 -6.89 -4.43
N PHE A 50 3.88 -7.77 -3.66
CA PHE A 50 3.23 -8.57 -2.62
C PHE A 50 2.66 -7.67 -1.50
N LEU A 51 3.42 -6.71 -0.99
CA LEU A 51 2.96 -5.77 0.04
C LEU A 51 1.75 -4.94 -0.44
N LEU A 52 1.77 -4.47 -1.69
CA LEU A 52 0.66 -3.74 -2.28
C LEU A 52 -0.58 -4.63 -2.45
N TRP A 53 -0.39 -5.86 -2.91
CA TRP A 53 -1.48 -6.83 -3.05
C TRP A 53 -2.05 -7.23 -1.69
N ALA A 54 -1.22 -7.50 -0.69
CA ALA A 54 -1.66 -7.87 0.65
C ALA A 54 -2.53 -6.78 1.29
N THR A 55 -2.20 -5.50 1.06
CA THR A 55 -2.91 -4.35 1.67
C THR A 55 -4.14 -3.88 0.89
N GLN A 56 -4.10 -3.90 -0.46
CA GLN A 56 -5.14 -3.29 -1.31
C GLN A 56 -5.47 -4.08 -2.57
N GLY A 57 -4.89 -5.28 -2.73
CA GLY A 57 -5.08 -6.12 -3.91
C GLY A 57 -6.52 -6.53 -4.13
N ILE A 58 -6.94 -6.59 -5.38
CA ILE A 58 -8.29 -7.02 -5.77
C ILE A 58 -8.27 -8.52 -6.07
N LYS A 59 -9.10 -9.26 -5.33
CA LYS A 59 -9.33 -10.70 -5.53
C LYS A 59 -10.40 -10.98 -6.57
N SER A 60 -11.45 -10.17 -6.59
CA SER A 60 -12.56 -10.31 -7.54
C SER A 60 -13.40 -9.03 -7.64
N ILE A 61 -14.21 -8.97 -8.69
CA ILE A 61 -15.17 -7.87 -8.91
C ILE A 61 -16.58 -8.46 -8.77
N ARG A 62 -17.43 -7.83 -7.96
CA ARG A 62 -18.79 -8.25 -7.70
C ARG A 62 -19.80 -7.52 -8.60
N GLY A 63 -20.76 -8.28 -9.14
CA GLY A 63 -21.81 -7.74 -9.98
C GLY A 63 -21.27 -7.07 -11.25
N ARG A 64 -22.03 -6.14 -11.82
CA ARG A 64 -21.60 -5.34 -12.98
C ARG A 64 -20.67 -4.20 -12.53
N LYS A 65 -19.48 -4.54 -12.00
CA LYS A 65 -18.49 -3.60 -11.43
C LYS A 65 -19.01 -2.82 -10.22
N TYR A 66 -19.95 -3.39 -9.46
CA TYR A 66 -20.56 -2.74 -8.30
C TYR A 66 -19.59 -2.56 -7.13
N ALA A 67 -18.79 -3.58 -6.85
CA ALA A 67 -17.80 -3.55 -5.77
C ALA A 67 -16.57 -4.39 -6.09
N THR A 68 -15.43 -3.98 -5.56
CA THR A 68 -14.21 -4.79 -5.55
C THR A 68 -14.13 -5.58 -4.24
N ILE A 69 -13.79 -6.86 -4.34
CA ILE A 69 -13.44 -7.68 -3.18
C ILE A 69 -11.93 -7.70 -3.07
N ARG A 70 -11.42 -7.08 -2.01
CA ARG A 70 -9.99 -6.93 -1.79
C ARG A 70 -9.44 -7.93 -0.78
N THR A 71 -8.14 -7.91 -0.61
CA THR A 71 -7.40 -8.73 0.37
C THR A 71 -7.77 -8.37 1.81
N VAL A 72 -8.01 -7.09 2.08
CA VAL A 72 -8.42 -6.59 3.40
C VAL A 72 -9.93 -6.34 3.46
N PRO A 73 -10.58 -6.56 4.62
CA PRO A 73 -11.97 -6.19 4.81
C PRO A 73 -12.14 -4.67 4.84
N CYS A 74 -13.33 -4.21 4.47
CA CYS A 74 -13.69 -2.80 4.51
C CYS A 74 -15.20 -2.64 4.64
N GLY A 75 -15.64 -1.70 5.44
CA GLY A 75 -17.03 -1.36 5.64
C GLY A 75 -17.76 -1.14 4.31
N GLY A 76 -18.78 -1.98 4.02
CA GLY A 76 -19.57 -1.93 2.80
C GLY A 76 -18.78 -2.04 1.49
N ALA A 77 -17.57 -2.58 1.52
CA ALA A 77 -16.65 -2.68 0.38
C ALA A 77 -16.37 -1.32 -0.32
N ARG A 78 -16.33 -0.23 0.46
CA ARG A 78 -16.12 1.13 -0.08
C ARG A 78 -14.68 1.41 -0.45
N HIS A 79 -13.72 0.84 0.29
CA HIS A 79 -12.28 0.98 0.08
C HIS A 79 -11.87 2.45 -0.14
N PRO A 80 -12.01 3.30 0.90
CA PRO A 80 -11.83 4.74 0.77
C PRO A 80 -10.37 5.18 0.68
N PHE A 81 -9.42 4.26 0.81
CA PHE A 81 -8.00 4.59 0.81
C PHE A 81 -7.38 4.39 -0.57
N GLU A 82 -6.64 5.41 -1.03
CA GLU A 82 -5.71 5.33 -2.15
C GLU A 82 -4.29 5.17 -1.62
N THR A 83 -3.50 4.32 -2.25
CA THR A 83 -2.13 4.01 -1.80
C THR A 83 -1.12 4.76 -2.64
N TYR A 84 -0.39 5.65 -2.01
CA TYR A 84 0.75 6.36 -2.59
C TYR A 84 2.04 5.84 -1.97
N LEU A 85 3.12 5.90 -2.74
CA LEU A 85 4.43 5.47 -2.29
C LEU A 85 5.44 6.60 -2.49
N ILE A 86 6.40 6.69 -1.56
CA ILE A 86 7.71 7.25 -1.82
C ILE A 86 8.64 6.06 -1.99
N VAL A 87 9.10 5.84 -3.22
CA VAL A 87 10.07 4.80 -3.57
C VAL A 87 11.46 5.42 -3.47
N ARG A 88 12.33 4.78 -2.68
CA ARG A 88 13.71 5.21 -2.51
C ARG A 88 14.67 4.20 -3.12
N LYS A 89 14.44 2.90 -2.89
CA LYS A 89 15.36 1.85 -3.28
C LYS A 89 14.59 0.54 -3.59
N VAL A 90 13.99 0.48 -4.80
CA VAL A 90 13.31 -0.70 -5.32
C VAL A 90 13.88 -1.03 -6.70
N GLU A 91 14.19 -2.32 -6.92
CA GLU A 91 14.75 -2.79 -8.19
C GLU A 91 13.82 -2.47 -9.36
N GLY A 92 14.39 -1.88 -10.40
CA GLY A 92 13.67 -1.53 -11.63
C GLY A 92 12.77 -0.29 -11.52
N LEU A 93 12.72 0.38 -10.35
CA LEU A 93 11.98 1.62 -10.20
C LEU A 93 12.93 2.81 -9.99
N LYS A 94 12.58 3.96 -10.59
CA LYS A 94 13.24 5.23 -10.29
C LYS A 94 12.84 5.70 -8.89
N PRO A 95 13.72 6.34 -8.11
CA PRO A 95 13.29 7.03 -6.89
C PRO A 95 12.25 8.12 -7.19
N GLY A 96 11.21 8.22 -6.35
CA GLY A 96 10.16 9.22 -6.57
C GLY A 96 8.80 8.84 -6.01
N LYS A 97 7.78 9.55 -6.47
CA LYS A 97 6.38 9.38 -6.06
C LYS A 97 5.66 8.42 -6.98
N TYR A 98 4.91 7.51 -6.40
CA TYR A 98 4.08 6.55 -7.13
C TYR A 98 2.67 6.48 -6.55
N HIS A 99 1.71 6.09 -7.38
CA HIS A 99 0.37 5.73 -6.95
C HIS A 99 0.05 4.30 -7.41
N TYR A 100 -0.52 3.50 -6.51
CA TYR A 100 -0.94 2.14 -6.83
C TYR A 100 -2.34 2.12 -7.44
N LEU A 101 -2.45 1.48 -8.59
CA LEU A 101 -3.69 1.30 -9.35
C LEU A 101 -4.20 -0.14 -9.16
N PRO A 102 -5.00 -0.44 -8.12
CA PRO A 102 -5.37 -1.81 -7.79
C PRO A 102 -6.19 -2.52 -8.87
N MET A 103 -7.00 -1.79 -9.66
CA MET A 103 -7.78 -2.37 -10.76
C MET A 103 -6.90 -2.90 -11.90
N LEU A 104 -5.80 -2.24 -12.16
CA LEU A 104 -4.84 -2.59 -13.23
C LEU A 104 -3.70 -3.45 -12.69
N ASN A 105 -3.50 -3.46 -11.37
CA ASN A 105 -2.33 -4.00 -10.69
C ASN A 105 -1.03 -3.37 -11.20
N GLN A 106 -1.02 -2.06 -11.28
CA GLN A 106 0.08 -1.25 -11.77
C GLN A 106 0.49 -0.19 -10.76
N LEU A 107 1.73 0.28 -10.87
CA LEU A 107 2.16 1.56 -10.33
C LEU A 107 2.16 2.60 -11.45
N GLU A 108 1.68 3.79 -11.18
CA GLU A 108 1.90 4.96 -12.02
C GLU A 108 2.94 5.87 -11.37
N PHE A 109 3.92 6.32 -12.15
CA PHE A 109 4.94 7.26 -11.70
C PHE A 109 4.38 8.69 -11.72
N LEU A 110 4.47 9.38 -10.60
CA LEU A 110 3.93 10.74 -10.43
C LEU A 110 5.02 11.82 -10.44
N GLY A 111 6.28 11.43 -10.54
CA GLY A 111 7.41 12.34 -10.60
C GLY A 111 8.49 12.10 -9.56
N GLU A 112 9.63 12.70 -9.80
CA GLU A 112 10.76 12.67 -8.88
C GLU A 112 10.51 13.53 -7.63
N ILE A 113 11.30 13.33 -6.60
CA ILE A 113 11.30 14.12 -5.37
C ILE A 113 12.69 14.70 -5.21
N GLU A 114 12.77 16.02 -5.24
CA GLU A 114 13.98 16.73 -4.84
C GLU A 114 14.19 16.57 -3.34
N ASP A 115 15.42 16.23 -2.92
CA ASP A 115 15.77 15.95 -1.52
C ASP A 115 14.79 14.97 -0.81
N ILE A 116 14.69 13.76 -1.38
CA ILE A 116 13.78 12.72 -0.90
C ILE A 116 13.99 12.37 0.59
N ASP A 117 15.22 12.48 1.09
CA ASP A 117 15.53 12.16 2.48
C ASP A 117 14.93 13.19 3.44
N ASN A 118 14.98 14.47 3.10
CA ASN A 118 14.35 15.53 3.88
C ASN A 118 12.83 15.40 3.86
N VAL A 119 12.22 15.17 2.68
CA VAL A 119 10.77 14.97 2.55
C VAL A 119 10.30 13.79 3.40
N VAL A 120 11.03 12.67 3.38
CA VAL A 120 10.72 11.51 4.22
C VAL A 120 10.85 11.86 5.71
N ASN A 121 11.96 12.50 6.11
CA ASN A 121 12.18 12.86 7.51
C ASN A 121 11.09 13.80 8.06
N GLU A 122 10.69 14.80 7.29
CA GLU A 122 9.62 15.73 7.67
C GLU A 122 8.26 15.02 7.76
N SER A 123 7.90 14.24 6.75
CA SER A 123 6.61 13.51 6.71
C SER A 123 6.49 12.47 7.84
N MET A 124 7.62 11.95 8.31
CA MET A 124 7.70 11.00 9.41
C MET A 124 8.03 11.65 10.76
N CYS A 125 7.74 12.96 10.90
CA CYS A 125 7.92 13.71 12.14
C CYS A 125 9.35 13.62 12.74
N GLY A 126 10.37 13.64 11.89
CA GLY A 126 11.78 13.60 12.30
C GLY A 126 12.28 12.20 12.71
N GLN A 127 11.55 11.14 12.40
CA GLN A 127 11.95 9.77 12.70
C GLN A 127 13.04 9.31 11.70
N LYS A 128 14.30 9.54 12.05
CA LYS A 128 15.47 9.32 11.18
C LYS A 128 15.62 7.89 10.64
N TRP A 129 15.05 6.89 11.31
CA TRP A 129 15.06 5.51 10.80
C TRP A 129 14.26 5.36 9.49
N ALA A 130 13.22 6.17 9.29
CA ALA A 130 12.37 6.09 8.11
C ALA A 130 13.12 6.37 6.80
N VAL A 131 14.14 7.25 6.82
CA VAL A 131 14.98 7.54 5.63
C VAL A 131 15.88 6.35 5.22
N LYS A 132 15.90 5.26 5.99
CA LYS A 132 16.61 4.02 5.64
C LYS A 132 15.72 3.01 4.93
N SER A 133 14.39 3.17 4.98
CA SER A 133 13.47 2.25 4.32
C SER A 133 13.58 2.32 2.80
N SER A 134 13.32 1.21 2.11
CA SER A 134 13.32 1.15 0.64
C SER A 134 12.08 1.82 0.04
N VAL A 135 10.95 1.76 0.77
CA VAL A 135 9.67 2.33 0.36
C VAL A 135 8.87 2.79 1.57
N LEU A 136 8.10 3.86 1.39
CA LEU A 136 7.14 4.33 2.38
C LEU A 136 5.74 4.30 1.76
N PHE A 137 4.77 3.81 2.55
CA PHE A 137 3.36 3.74 2.17
C PHE A 137 2.61 4.91 2.78
N TYR A 138 1.88 5.63 1.96
CA TYR A 138 0.98 6.71 2.37
C TYR A 138 -0.43 6.37 1.89
N TRP A 139 -1.39 6.35 2.80
CA TRP A 139 -2.80 6.14 2.46
C TRP A 139 -3.57 7.44 2.55
N SER A 140 -4.02 7.92 1.42
CA SER A 140 -4.91 9.09 1.40
C SER A 140 -6.36 8.64 1.52
N TYR A 141 -7.11 9.32 2.38
CA TYR A 141 -8.50 9.02 2.63
C TYR A 141 -9.44 9.82 1.70
N VAL A 142 -10.25 9.11 0.92
CA VAL A 142 -11.28 9.68 0.06
C VAL A 142 -12.61 9.61 0.79
N ALA A 143 -12.90 10.63 1.60
CA ALA A 143 -14.04 10.68 2.53
C ALA A 143 -15.39 10.36 1.84
N TYR A 144 -15.63 10.94 0.67
CA TYR A 144 -16.87 10.78 -0.07
C TYR A 144 -17.26 9.32 -0.35
N ARG A 145 -16.28 8.39 -0.47
CA ARG A 145 -16.56 6.96 -0.70
C ARG A 145 -17.33 6.31 0.46
N ASN A 146 -17.19 6.85 1.67
CA ASN A 146 -17.81 6.33 2.89
C ASN A 146 -18.95 7.21 3.41
N GLU A 147 -18.85 8.53 3.29
CA GLU A 147 -19.77 9.51 3.89
C GLU A 147 -21.20 9.32 3.46
N TRP A 148 -21.46 9.14 2.17
CA TRP A 148 -22.82 8.96 1.64
C TRP A 148 -23.50 7.70 2.19
N ARG A 149 -22.74 6.71 2.67
CA ARG A 149 -23.26 5.45 3.21
C ARG A 149 -23.36 5.45 4.72
N TYR A 150 -22.38 6.00 5.39
CA TYR A 150 -22.24 5.91 6.84
C TYR A 150 -22.52 7.21 7.58
N GLY A 151 -22.65 8.32 6.84
CA GLY A 151 -22.96 9.64 7.42
C GLY A 151 -22.05 9.96 8.61
N TYR A 152 -22.65 10.26 9.73
CA TYR A 152 -21.96 10.64 10.98
C TYR A 152 -20.98 9.56 11.50
N PHE A 153 -21.24 8.28 11.24
CA PHE A 153 -20.37 7.18 11.68
C PHE A 153 -19.16 6.94 10.78
N ASN A 154 -19.06 7.66 9.68
CA ASN A 154 -18.00 7.50 8.68
C ASN A 154 -16.60 7.46 9.27
N HIS A 155 -16.25 8.38 10.19
CA HIS A 155 -14.91 8.44 10.79
C HIS A 155 -14.54 7.16 11.54
N ARG A 156 -15.47 6.58 12.31
CA ARG A 156 -15.24 5.35 13.04
C ARG A 156 -14.99 4.18 12.11
N VAL A 157 -15.81 4.03 11.08
CA VAL A 157 -15.66 2.98 10.07
C VAL A 157 -14.32 3.10 9.37
N SER A 158 -13.93 4.31 8.97
CA SER A 158 -12.68 4.56 8.25
C SER A 158 -11.43 4.27 9.10
N LEU A 159 -11.46 4.60 10.39
CA LEU A 159 -10.34 4.28 11.30
C LEU A 159 -10.18 2.77 11.48
N ILE A 160 -11.29 2.02 11.58
CA ILE A 160 -11.27 0.55 11.65
C ILE A 160 -10.74 -0.03 10.33
N ASP A 161 -11.22 0.46 9.19
CA ASP A 161 -10.77 0.03 7.88
C ASP A 161 -9.26 0.31 7.68
N MET A 162 -8.76 1.45 8.16
CA MET A 162 -7.33 1.77 8.12
C MET A 162 -6.51 0.82 9.00
N GLY A 163 -7.03 0.45 10.16
CA GLY A 163 -6.41 -0.58 11.02
C GLY A 163 -6.23 -1.92 10.30
N HIS A 164 -7.22 -2.36 9.52
CA HIS A 164 -7.11 -3.58 8.71
C HIS A 164 -6.01 -3.49 7.65
N VAL A 165 -5.90 -2.34 6.98
CA VAL A 165 -4.85 -2.11 5.97
C VAL A 165 -3.46 -2.12 6.63
N GLY A 166 -3.32 -1.43 7.76
CA GLY A 166 -2.07 -1.38 8.52
C GLY A 166 -1.64 -2.76 9.03
N GLU A 167 -2.56 -3.53 9.61
CA GLU A 167 -2.26 -4.88 10.09
C GLU A 167 -1.89 -5.82 8.94
N ALA A 168 -2.57 -5.73 7.79
CA ALA A 168 -2.20 -6.52 6.62
C ALA A 168 -0.77 -6.24 6.15
N LEU A 169 -0.30 -4.97 6.26
CA LEU A 169 1.09 -4.64 5.95
C LEU A 169 2.08 -5.21 6.98
N TYR A 170 1.68 -5.26 8.26
CA TYR A 170 2.52 -5.83 9.32
C TYR A 170 2.68 -7.36 9.23
N LEU A 171 1.68 -8.05 8.70
CA LEU A 171 1.68 -9.50 8.58
C LEU A 171 2.27 -10.01 7.25
N ALA A 172 2.39 -9.11 6.25
CA ALA A 172 2.95 -9.41 4.93
C ALA A 172 4.48 -9.29 4.94
#